data_8349398844e4fb2b8d8e0627e779381a
#
_entry.id   8349398844e4fb2b8d8e0627e779381a
#
_cell.length_a   1.000
_cell.length_b   1.000
_cell.length_c   1.000
_cell.angle_alpha   90.00
_cell.angle_beta   90.00
_cell.angle_gamma   90.00
#
_symmetry.space_group_name_H-M   'P 1'
#
loop_
_entity.id
_entity.type
_entity.pdbx_description
1 polymer ?
#
loop_
_entity_poly.entity_id
_entity_poly.type
_entity_poly.pdbx_seq_one_letter_code
_entity_poly.pdbx_strand_id
1 'polypeptide(L)'
;KMTSKLQQILAESKRTYPFKIGIVGEPKDIDVGALESTLQKFVVEKMSTGKKTPITKRPLDFPHIENQSVTYFDVELTYPTTSAVLHNYLTKSLGIEEAHMVVRNPNEPTEQYQAEKDDAPYEAKLNSPYEDSKDEQKSAGQSRVMDLLKELEKERKERPAPDAAGDIKPGGNVLPNEGDSKNKMSPISGKSKGK
;
A
#
# COMPACT_ATOMS: atom_id res chain seq x y z
N LYS A 1 46.91 10.63 29.17
CA LYS A 1 46.36 9.55 30.02
C LYS A 1 46.43 8.28 29.21
N MET A 2 47.42 7.43 29.48
CA MET A 2 47.51 6.10 28.89
C MET A 2 46.42 5.22 29.54
N THR A 3 45.35 4.99 28.84
CA THR A 3 44.45 3.89 29.19
C THR A 3 45.25 2.59 29.05
N SER A 4 45.29 1.78 30.12
CA SER A 4 46.12 0.58 30.12
C SER A 4 45.62 -0.33 28.97
N LYS A 5 46.53 -1.00 28.25
CA LYS A 5 46.21 -1.96 27.19
C LYS A 5 45.18 -3.04 27.64
N LEU A 6 45.20 -3.36 28.96
CA LEU A 6 44.24 -4.25 29.59
C LEU A 6 42.80 -3.67 29.60
N GLN A 7 42.63 -2.36 29.78
CA GLN A 7 41.31 -1.73 29.74
C GLN A 7 40.78 -1.68 28.31
N GLN A 8 41.65 -1.51 27.32
CA GLN A 8 41.27 -1.60 25.92
C GLN A 8 40.84 -3.03 25.54
N ILE A 9 41.63 -4.03 25.94
CA ILE A 9 41.30 -5.44 25.69
C ILE A 9 40.00 -5.84 26.40
N LEU A 10 39.77 -5.38 27.61
CA LEU A 10 38.51 -5.61 28.35
C LEU A 10 37.31 -4.91 27.71
N ALA A 11 37.50 -3.71 27.17
CA ALA A 11 36.46 -3.00 26.43
C ALA A 11 36.13 -3.68 25.09
N GLU A 12 37.16 -4.16 24.39
CA GLU A 12 37.01 -4.91 23.12
C GLU A 12 36.43 -6.32 23.32
N SER A 13 36.54 -6.89 24.52
CA SER A 13 36.01 -8.23 24.83
C SER A 13 34.52 -8.23 25.22
N LYS A 14 33.92 -7.08 25.46
CA LYS A 14 32.48 -6.98 25.67
C LYS A 14 31.75 -7.20 24.35
N ARG A 15 31.31 -8.44 24.12
CA ARG A 15 30.44 -8.76 23.00
C ARG A 15 29.01 -8.38 23.36
N THR A 16 28.42 -7.52 22.58
CA THR A 16 26.99 -7.24 22.62
C THR A 16 26.29 -7.97 21.48
N TYR A 17 25.07 -8.37 21.75
CA TYR A 17 24.21 -9.08 20.81
C TYR A 17 23.03 -8.17 20.47
N PRO A 18 23.07 -7.50 19.30
CA PRO A 18 21.98 -6.63 18.87
C PRO A 18 20.82 -7.48 18.33
N PHE A 19 19.61 -7.09 18.71
CA PHE A 19 18.36 -7.67 18.24
C PHE A 19 17.37 -6.56 17.92
N LYS A 20 16.50 -6.82 16.95
CA LYS A 20 15.35 -5.99 16.68
C LYS A 20 14.08 -6.75 17.02
N ILE A 21 13.28 -6.21 17.91
CA ILE A 21 12.02 -6.79 18.38
C ILE A 21 10.90 -6.00 17.74
N GLY A 22 10.08 -6.65 16.91
CA GLY A 22 8.87 -6.07 16.32
C GLY A 22 7.64 -6.57 17.06
N ILE A 23 6.76 -5.68 17.48
CA ILE A 23 5.50 -6.00 18.12
C ILE A 23 4.38 -5.29 17.37
N VAL A 24 3.32 -6.02 17.05
CA VAL A 24 2.14 -5.46 16.40
C VAL A 24 1.36 -4.63 17.40
N GLY A 25 1.02 -3.42 17.01
CA GLY A 25 0.26 -2.48 17.83
C GLY A 25 0.91 -1.12 17.97
N GLU A 26 0.22 -0.22 18.65
CA GLU A 26 0.74 1.09 18.97
C GLU A 26 1.67 1.05 20.19
N PRO A 27 2.68 1.94 20.26
CA PRO A 27 3.59 1.99 21.42
C PRO A 27 2.86 2.23 22.75
N LYS A 28 1.66 2.79 22.69
CA LYS A 28 0.83 3.05 23.89
C LYS A 28 0.17 1.79 24.45
N ASP A 29 -0.08 0.81 23.57
CA ASP A 29 -0.73 -0.45 23.93
C ASP A 29 0.30 -1.49 24.39
N ILE A 30 1.58 -1.24 24.12
CA ILE A 30 2.68 -2.11 24.49
C ILE A 30 3.22 -1.66 25.84
N ASP A 31 3.21 -2.55 26.82
CA ASP A 31 3.86 -2.30 28.10
C ASP A 31 5.39 -2.40 27.97
N VAL A 32 6.00 -1.25 27.65
CA VAL A 32 7.46 -1.12 27.48
C VAL A 32 8.18 -1.47 28.77
N GLY A 33 7.59 -1.16 29.95
CA GLY A 33 8.18 -1.49 31.24
C GLY A 33 8.21 -2.99 31.50
N ALA A 34 7.16 -3.71 31.15
CA ALA A 34 7.13 -5.16 31.20
C ALA A 34 8.13 -5.79 30.24
N LEU A 35 8.26 -5.23 29.02
CA LEU A 35 9.24 -5.68 28.03
C LEU A 35 10.67 -5.50 28.56
N GLU A 36 10.99 -4.30 29.09
CA GLU A 36 12.30 -4.02 29.64
C GLU A 36 12.64 -4.93 30.84
N SER A 37 11.71 -5.11 31.79
CA SER A 37 11.89 -5.97 32.94
C SER A 37 12.11 -7.44 32.55
N THR A 38 11.42 -7.90 31.51
CA THR A 38 11.58 -9.25 30.98
C THR A 38 12.94 -9.43 30.31
N LEU A 39 13.39 -8.42 29.58
CA LEU A 39 14.68 -8.41 28.89
C LEU A 39 15.86 -8.32 29.86
N GLN A 40 15.68 -7.75 31.06
CA GLN A 40 16.75 -7.65 32.06
C GLN A 40 17.38 -8.99 32.41
N LYS A 41 16.66 -10.10 32.25
CA LYS A 41 17.22 -11.43 32.41
C LYS A 41 18.41 -11.72 31.48
N PHE A 42 18.43 -11.08 30.32
CA PHE A 42 19.49 -11.21 29.32
C PHE A 42 20.53 -10.08 29.41
N VAL A 43 20.47 -9.28 30.47
CA VAL A 43 21.35 -8.14 30.72
C VAL A 43 21.33 -7.15 29.58
N VAL A 44 20.33 -6.28 29.58
CA VAL A 44 20.16 -5.22 28.59
C VAL A 44 21.23 -4.17 28.80
N GLU A 45 22.03 -3.89 27.75
CA GLU A 45 22.97 -2.80 27.74
C GLU A 45 22.32 -1.52 27.18
N LYS A 46 21.48 -1.70 26.16
CA LYS A 46 20.80 -0.57 25.52
C LYS A 46 19.44 -1.01 24.94
N MET A 47 18.45 -0.16 25.06
CA MET A 47 17.14 -0.35 24.49
C MET A 47 16.61 0.95 23.92
N SER A 48 16.04 0.92 22.71
CA SER A 48 15.40 2.06 22.10
C SER A 48 13.99 2.28 22.63
N THR A 49 13.49 3.50 22.49
CA THR A 49 12.12 3.87 22.93
C THR A 49 11.00 3.29 22.06
N GLY A 50 11.35 2.56 21.00
CA GLY A 50 10.40 2.02 20.03
C GLY A 50 10.10 2.99 18.87
N LYS A 51 10.18 2.45 17.67
CA LYS A 51 9.87 3.17 16.43
C LYS A 51 8.59 2.59 15.85
N LYS A 52 7.54 3.39 15.75
CA LYS A 52 6.28 2.99 15.12
C LYS A 52 6.39 3.13 13.61
N THR A 53 5.98 2.09 12.90
CA THR A 53 5.83 2.15 11.43
C THR A 53 4.48 2.71 11.04
N PRO A 54 4.36 3.31 9.84
CA PRO A 54 3.06 3.63 9.27
C PRO A 54 2.18 2.38 9.16
N ILE A 55 0.87 2.60 9.19
CA ILE A 55 -0.09 1.51 8.94
C ILE A 55 0.08 1.05 7.50
N THR A 56 0.45 -0.20 7.31
CA THR A 56 0.60 -0.83 6.00
C THR A 56 -0.43 -1.93 5.82
N LYS A 57 -0.82 -2.16 4.56
CA LYS A 57 -1.80 -3.23 4.26
C LYS A 57 -1.28 -4.60 4.72
N ARG A 58 0.01 -4.86 4.52
CA ARG A 58 0.70 -6.08 4.97
C ARG A 58 2.10 -5.71 5.42
N PRO A 59 2.35 -5.66 6.73
CA PRO A 59 3.70 -5.48 7.25
C PRO A 59 4.60 -6.63 6.81
N LEU A 60 5.86 -6.34 6.50
CA LEU A 60 6.81 -7.31 5.97
C LEU A 60 6.99 -8.53 6.91
N ASP A 61 7.03 -8.26 8.22
CA ASP A 61 7.25 -9.29 9.23
C ASP A 61 6.01 -10.05 9.64
N PHE A 62 4.86 -9.50 9.34
CA PHE A 62 3.56 -10.01 9.76
C PHE A 62 2.63 -10.17 8.56
N PRO A 63 2.90 -11.15 7.68
CA PRO A 63 2.11 -11.34 6.46
C PRO A 63 0.65 -11.73 6.72
N HIS A 64 0.37 -12.22 7.93
CA HIS A 64 -0.97 -12.64 8.35
C HIS A 64 -1.81 -11.50 8.91
N ILE A 65 -1.18 -10.35 9.20
CA ILE A 65 -1.82 -9.20 9.82
C ILE A 65 -2.02 -8.12 8.77
N GLU A 66 -3.22 -7.56 8.74
CA GLU A 66 -3.58 -6.52 7.78
C GLU A 66 -3.95 -5.21 8.49
N ASN A 67 -3.55 -4.08 7.86
CA ASN A 67 -3.94 -2.73 8.28
C ASN A 67 -3.57 -2.37 9.73
N GLN A 68 -2.42 -2.84 10.19
CA GLN A 68 -1.90 -2.50 11.52
C GLN A 68 -0.52 -1.85 11.44
N SER A 69 -0.19 -1.12 12.51
CA SER A 69 1.15 -0.58 12.73
C SER A 69 1.99 -1.57 13.51
N VAL A 70 3.28 -1.55 13.27
CA VAL A 70 4.26 -2.34 14.01
C VAL A 70 5.18 -1.40 14.73
N THR A 71 5.50 -1.71 15.97
CA THR A 71 6.49 -0.98 16.76
C THR A 71 7.75 -1.82 16.89
N TYR A 72 8.88 -1.24 16.47
CA TYR A 72 10.19 -1.90 16.53
C TYR A 72 11.04 -1.32 17.66
N PHE A 73 11.65 -2.20 18.43
CA PHE A 73 12.60 -1.89 19.49
C PHE A 73 13.97 -2.45 19.12
N ASP A 74 14.97 -1.59 19.07
CA ASP A 74 16.36 -2.01 18.91
C ASP A 74 16.93 -2.27 20.32
N VAL A 75 17.43 -3.47 20.54
CA VAL A 75 17.92 -3.93 21.85
C VAL A 75 19.30 -4.53 21.73
N GLU A 76 20.22 -4.12 22.59
CA GLU A 76 21.55 -4.69 22.71
C GLU A 76 21.65 -5.48 24.04
N LEU A 77 21.91 -6.78 23.92
CA LEU A 77 22.03 -7.68 25.06
C LEU A 77 23.49 -8.08 25.27
N THR A 78 23.90 -8.25 26.52
CA THR A 78 25.24 -8.76 26.87
C THR A 78 25.25 -10.28 26.98
N TYR A 79 24.11 -10.88 27.30
CA TYR A 79 24.01 -12.34 27.40
C TYR A 79 23.82 -12.97 26.02
N PRO A 80 24.67 -13.97 25.65
CA PRO A 80 24.53 -14.66 24.38
C PRO A 80 23.21 -15.41 24.29
N THR A 81 22.39 -15.06 23.33
CA THR A 81 21.11 -15.71 23.05
C THR A 81 20.84 -15.73 21.53
N THR A 82 19.86 -16.49 21.13
CA THR A 82 19.40 -16.53 19.74
C THR A 82 18.04 -15.85 19.60
N SER A 83 17.73 -15.36 18.41
CA SER A 83 16.42 -14.73 18.13
C SER A 83 15.24 -15.65 18.48
N ALA A 84 15.35 -16.95 18.18
CA ALA A 84 14.30 -17.91 18.48
C ALA A 84 14.08 -18.12 20.00
N VAL A 85 15.17 -18.22 20.79
CA VAL A 85 15.06 -18.35 22.24
C VAL A 85 14.47 -17.10 22.87
N LEU A 86 14.93 -15.94 22.41
CA LEU A 86 14.44 -14.65 22.88
C LEU A 86 12.95 -14.47 22.54
N HIS A 87 12.55 -14.80 21.32
CA HIS A 87 11.16 -14.76 20.87
C HIS A 87 10.26 -15.64 21.75
N ASN A 88 10.61 -16.93 21.92
CA ASN A 88 9.83 -17.85 22.75
C ASN A 88 9.74 -17.42 24.21
N TYR A 89 10.79 -16.81 24.73
CA TYR A 89 10.81 -16.34 26.11
C TYR A 89 9.91 -15.10 26.27
N LEU A 90 10.00 -14.13 25.35
CA LEU A 90 9.21 -12.91 25.40
C LEU A 90 7.72 -13.18 25.21
N THR A 91 7.35 -14.00 24.22
CA THR A 91 5.95 -14.36 23.96
C THR A 91 5.29 -14.99 25.17
N LYS A 92 5.99 -15.91 25.84
CA LYS A 92 5.48 -16.56 27.06
C LYS A 92 5.43 -15.63 28.27
N SER A 93 6.42 -14.76 28.44
CA SER A 93 6.51 -13.87 29.60
C SER A 93 5.54 -12.69 29.52
N LEU A 94 5.34 -12.16 28.31
CA LEU A 94 4.44 -11.01 28.06
C LEU A 94 3.01 -11.45 27.72
N GLY A 95 2.80 -12.74 27.45
CA GLY A 95 1.49 -13.25 27.02
C GLY A 95 1.06 -12.75 25.64
N ILE A 96 2.01 -12.36 24.81
CA ILE A 96 1.75 -11.91 23.44
C ILE A 96 1.69 -13.14 22.54
N GLU A 97 0.75 -13.16 21.61
CA GLU A 97 0.65 -14.22 20.62
C GLU A 97 1.88 -14.27 19.72
N GLU A 98 2.36 -15.49 19.40
CA GLU A 98 3.56 -15.69 18.57
C GLU A 98 3.47 -14.99 17.21
N ALA A 99 2.26 -14.93 16.65
CA ALA A 99 2.00 -14.24 15.37
C ALA A 99 2.12 -12.71 15.44
N HIS A 100 2.09 -12.11 16.66
CA HIS A 100 2.14 -10.66 16.86
C HIS A 100 3.51 -10.15 17.32
N MET A 101 4.49 -11.02 17.43
CA MET A 101 5.86 -10.66 17.80
C MET A 101 6.87 -11.28 16.84
N VAL A 102 7.92 -10.54 16.55
CA VAL A 102 9.07 -11.04 15.79
C VAL A 102 10.36 -10.56 16.44
N VAL A 103 11.37 -11.40 16.44
CA VAL A 103 12.72 -11.06 16.90
C VAL A 103 13.71 -11.36 15.78
N ARG A 104 14.42 -10.36 15.34
CA ARG A 104 15.39 -10.43 14.24
C ARG A 104 16.81 -10.11 14.68
N ASN A 105 17.76 -10.69 13.98
CA ASN A 105 19.15 -10.28 14.03
C ASN A 105 19.40 -9.17 12.99
N PRO A 106 20.37 -8.27 13.20
CA PRO A 106 20.66 -7.16 12.28
C PRO A 106 21.14 -7.61 10.88
N ASN A 107 21.60 -8.87 10.76
CA ASN A 107 22.11 -9.43 9.49
C ASN A 107 21.07 -10.27 8.74
N GLU A 108 19.82 -10.23 9.14
CA GLU A 108 18.77 -10.96 8.43
C GLU A 108 18.42 -10.29 7.09
N PRO A 109 18.06 -11.05 6.05
CA PRO A 109 17.75 -10.51 4.73
C PRO A 109 16.62 -9.45 4.75
N THR A 110 15.68 -9.58 5.67
CA THR A 110 14.58 -8.63 5.86
C THR A 110 15.07 -7.27 6.36
N GLU A 111 16.10 -7.24 7.21
CA GLU A 111 16.73 -6.01 7.67
C GLU A 111 17.52 -5.33 6.54
N GLN A 112 18.26 -6.10 5.77
CA GLN A 112 19.00 -5.59 4.61
C GLN A 112 18.03 -4.97 3.59
N TYR A 113 16.92 -5.63 3.31
CA TYR A 113 15.90 -5.11 2.41
C TYR A 113 15.25 -3.81 2.93
N GLN A 114 15.01 -3.70 4.23
CA GLN A 114 14.48 -2.46 4.81
C GLN A 114 15.51 -1.34 4.74
N ALA A 115 16.77 -1.62 5.09
CA ALA A 115 17.84 -0.63 5.02
C ALA A 115 18.04 -0.12 3.59
N GLU A 116 18.07 -0.99 2.59
CA GLU A 116 18.16 -0.61 1.18
C GLU A 116 16.98 0.27 0.74
N LYS A 117 15.78 -0.02 1.24
CA LYS A 117 14.59 0.75 0.91
C LYS A 117 14.55 2.11 1.61
N ASP A 118 15.07 2.19 2.83
CA ASP A 118 15.14 3.44 3.59
C ASP A 118 16.26 4.35 3.08
N ASP A 119 17.37 3.77 2.59
CA ASP A 119 18.49 4.48 1.97
C ASP A 119 18.18 4.95 0.54
N ALA A 120 17.21 4.32 -0.13
CA ALA A 120 16.79 4.77 -1.44
C ALA A 120 16.19 6.18 -1.37
N PRO A 121 16.66 7.13 -2.19
CA PRO A 121 16.12 8.47 -2.18
C PRO A 121 14.62 8.41 -2.49
N TYR A 122 13.83 9.08 -1.66
CA TYR A 122 12.39 9.17 -1.86
C TYR A 122 12.10 9.91 -3.18
N GLU A 123 11.74 9.17 -4.19
CA GLU A 123 11.19 9.74 -5.41
C GLU A 123 9.70 10.03 -5.21
N ALA A 124 9.38 11.30 -5.03
CA ALA A 124 7.99 11.73 -5.00
C ALA A 124 7.39 11.47 -6.39
N LYS A 125 6.55 10.48 -6.53
CA LYS A 125 5.84 10.15 -7.79
C LYS A 125 5.05 11.33 -8.37
N LEU A 126 4.69 12.29 -7.51
CA LEU A 126 4.03 13.54 -7.92
C LEU A 126 5.01 14.57 -8.50
N ASN A 127 6.32 14.45 -8.21
CA ASN A 127 7.37 15.32 -8.73
C ASN A 127 8.16 14.67 -9.88
N SER A 128 7.87 13.42 -10.26
CA SER A 128 8.36 12.92 -11.53
C SER A 128 7.83 13.88 -12.60
N PRO A 129 8.69 14.40 -13.51
CA PRO A 129 8.21 15.16 -14.63
C PRO A 129 7.17 14.29 -15.29
N TYR A 130 5.94 14.71 -15.21
CA TYR A 130 4.86 14.09 -15.96
C TYR A 130 5.40 14.11 -17.38
N GLU A 131 5.77 12.97 -17.91
CA GLU A 131 5.94 12.85 -19.33
C GLU A 131 4.56 13.22 -19.84
N ASP A 132 4.45 14.49 -20.21
CA ASP A 132 3.29 14.98 -20.91
C ASP A 132 3.08 14.00 -22.05
N SER A 133 2.18 13.08 -21.86
CA SER A 133 1.71 12.24 -22.92
C SER A 133 0.95 13.17 -23.86
N LYS A 134 1.73 13.92 -24.66
CA LYS A 134 1.22 14.82 -25.71
C LYS A 134 0.25 14.07 -26.62
N ASP A 135 0.44 12.75 -26.72
CA ASP A 135 -0.42 11.88 -27.49
C ASP A 135 -1.72 11.54 -26.71
N GLU A 136 -1.68 11.42 -25.38
CA GLU A 136 -2.88 11.25 -24.56
C GLU A 136 -3.65 12.57 -24.41
N GLN A 137 -2.96 13.71 -24.33
CA GLN A 137 -3.61 15.02 -24.35
C GLN A 137 -4.30 15.29 -25.70
N LYS A 138 -3.77 14.80 -26.81
CA LYS A 138 -4.44 14.86 -28.12
C LYS A 138 -5.68 13.97 -28.18
N SER A 139 -5.69 12.87 -27.41
CA SER A 139 -6.83 11.96 -27.32
C SER A 139 -7.90 12.40 -26.32
N ALA A 140 -7.64 13.41 -25.50
CA ALA A 140 -8.55 13.95 -24.51
C ALA A 140 -8.69 15.49 -24.67
N GLY A 141 -9.84 16.01 -24.36
CA GLY A 141 -10.10 17.45 -24.33
C GLY A 141 -10.72 18.03 -25.60
N GLN A 142 -10.77 19.37 -25.68
CA GLN A 142 -11.45 20.10 -26.78
C GLN A 142 -10.85 19.86 -28.16
N SER A 143 -9.53 19.61 -28.24
CA SER A 143 -8.88 19.30 -29.52
C SER A 143 -9.39 17.98 -30.09
N ARG A 144 -9.58 16.97 -29.27
CA ARG A 144 -10.11 15.67 -29.68
C ARG A 144 -11.57 15.77 -30.14
N VAL A 145 -12.37 16.58 -29.44
CA VAL A 145 -13.76 16.82 -29.80
C VAL A 145 -13.83 17.46 -31.19
N MET A 146 -12.99 18.43 -31.47
CA MET A 146 -12.93 19.08 -32.77
C MET A 146 -12.47 18.15 -33.91
N ASP A 147 -11.52 17.27 -33.61
CA ASP A 147 -11.05 16.30 -34.60
C ASP A 147 -12.10 15.21 -34.84
N LEU A 148 -12.79 14.74 -33.78
CA LEU A 148 -13.90 13.82 -33.92
C LEU A 148 -15.05 14.41 -34.73
N LEU A 149 -15.38 15.69 -34.53
CA LEU A 149 -16.40 16.37 -35.29
C LEU A 149 -16.02 16.49 -36.79
N LYS A 150 -14.74 16.75 -37.08
CA LYS A 150 -14.23 16.76 -38.46
C LYS A 150 -14.30 15.38 -39.11
N GLU A 151 -13.93 14.34 -38.37
CA GLU A 151 -14.04 12.96 -38.85
C GLU A 151 -15.51 12.59 -39.14
N LEU A 152 -16.41 12.90 -38.22
CA LEU A 152 -17.84 12.66 -38.42
C LEU A 152 -18.41 13.46 -39.61
N GLU A 153 -17.96 14.69 -39.80
CA GLU A 153 -18.40 15.50 -40.93
C GLU A 153 -17.85 14.94 -42.24
N LYS A 154 -16.62 14.42 -42.24
CA LYS A 154 -16.01 13.76 -43.41
C LYS A 154 -16.77 12.48 -43.75
N GLU A 155 -17.02 11.62 -42.76
CA GLU A 155 -17.82 10.39 -42.93
C GLU A 155 -19.25 10.70 -43.44
N ARG A 156 -19.85 11.79 -42.94
CA ARG A 156 -21.17 12.21 -43.40
C ARG A 156 -21.17 12.64 -44.87
N LYS A 157 -20.08 13.29 -45.34
CA LYS A 157 -19.92 13.68 -46.73
C LYS A 157 -19.60 12.49 -47.63
N GLU A 158 -18.87 11.50 -47.11
CA GLU A 158 -18.46 10.31 -47.85
C GLU A 158 -19.55 9.24 -47.88
N ARG A 159 -20.49 9.27 -46.93
CA ARG A 159 -21.67 8.41 -47.01
C ARG A 159 -22.48 8.79 -48.22
N PRO A 160 -22.76 7.84 -49.13
CA PRO A 160 -23.77 8.06 -50.16
C PRO A 160 -25.03 8.48 -49.40
N ALA A 161 -25.58 9.63 -49.82
CA ALA A 161 -26.82 10.12 -49.25
C ALA A 161 -27.78 8.94 -49.24
N PRO A 162 -28.30 8.49 -48.06
CA PRO A 162 -29.34 7.49 -48.09
C PRO A 162 -30.36 8.08 -49.04
N ASP A 163 -30.74 7.31 -50.05
CA ASP A 163 -31.86 7.67 -50.93
C ASP A 163 -33.12 7.74 -50.06
N ALA A 164 -33.14 8.77 -49.24
CA ALA A 164 -34.29 9.08 -48.39
C ALA A 164 -35.53 9.36 -49.24
N ALA A 165 -35.33 9.58 -50.52
CA ALA A 165 -36.41 9.80 -51.46
C ALA A 165 -36.83 8.54 -52.26
N GLY A 166 -35.97 7.47 -52.26
CA GLY A 166 -36.25 6.30 -53.10
C GLY A 166 -37.26 5.32 -52.50
N ASP A 167 -37.28 5.20 -51.16
CA ASP A 167 -38.09 4.20 -50.48
C ASP A 167 -39.29 4.74 -49.69
N ILE A 168 -39.45 6.05 -49.60
CA ILE A 168 -40.61 6.64 -48.98
C ILE A 168 -41.69 6.75 -50.04
N LYS A 169 -42.57 5.75 -50.12
CA LYS A 169 -43.80 5.88 -50.91
C LYS A 169 -44.56 7.11 -50.44
N PRO A 170 -44.96 8.03 -51.34
CA PRO A 170 -45.79 9.17 -50.93
C PRO A 170 -47.05 8.65 -50.24
N GLY A 171 -47.21 8.94 -48.97
CA GLY A 171 -48.29 8.44 -48.11
C GLY A 171 -47.91 7.35 -47.12
N GLY A 172 -46.66 6.86 -47.10
CA GLY A 172 -46.17 6.00 -46.05
C GLY A 172 -45.96 6.80 -44.74
N ASN A 173 -46.61 6.38 -43.64
CA ASN A 173 -46.40 6.96 -42.33
C ASN A 173 -44.98 6.77 -41.92
N VAL A 174 -44.21 7.84 -41.97
CA VAL A 174 -42.82 7.90 -41.48
C VAL A 174 -42.79 7.88 -39.93
N LEU A 175 -43.91 8.16 -39.32
CA LEU A 175 -44.10 8.10 -37.87
C LEU A 175 -44.74 6.76 -37.52
N PRO A 176 -44.28 6.12 -36.42
CA PRO A 176 -44.92 4.92 -35.93
C PRO A 176 -46.40 5.17 -35.77
N ASN A 177 -47.22 4.28 -36.33
CA ASN A 177 -48.67 4.36 -36.27
C ASN A 177 -49.11 4.57 -34.83
N GLU A 178 -50.07 5.46 -34.59
CA GLU A 178 -50.61 5.69 -33.22
C GLU A 178 -50.99 4.41 -32.49
N GLY A 179 -51.34 3.35 -33.20
CA GLY A 179 -51.58 2.06 -32.64
C GLY A 179 -50.34 1.39 -32.00
N ASP A 180 -49.16 1.64 -32.57
CA ASP A 180 -47.91 1.04 -32.07
C ASP A 180 -47.29 1.85 -30.92
N SER A 181 -47.63 3.13 -30.79
CA SER A 181 -47.14 3.99 -29.70
C SER A 181 -47.78 3.66 -28.34
N LYS A 182 -48.95 3.04 -28.32
CA LYS A 182 -49.66 2.71 -27.09
C LYS A 182 -49.02 1.56 -26.33
N ASN A 183 -48.24 0.73 -26.98
CA ASN A 183 -47.64 -0.47 -26.35
C ASN A 183 -46.13 -0.42 -26.20
N LYS A 184 -45.44 0.62 -26.69
CA LYS A 184 -44.00 0.76 -26.52
C LYS A 184 -43.73 1.62 -25.32
N MET A 185 -43.50 0.97 -24.20
CA MET A 185 -42.97 1.67 -23.00
C MET A 185 -41.53 2.12 -23.26
N SER A 186 -41.29 3.37 -23.00
CA SER A 186 -39.92 3.84 -22.95
C SER A 186 -39.21 3.14 -21.78
N PRO A 187 -37.99 2.62 -21.98
CA PRO A 187 -37.22 2.00 -20.90
C PRO A 187 -36.91 2.98 -19.75
N ILE A 188 -37.13 4.25 -19.95
CA ILE A 188 -36.86 5.31 -18.98
C ILE A 188 -38.12 5.75 -18.23
N SER A 189 -39.31 5.56 -18.77
CA SER A 189 -40.53 6.14 -18.20
C SER A 189 -41.25 5.27 -17.16
N GLY A 190 -40.67 4.14 -16.72
CA GLY A 190 -41.29 3.29 -15.71
C GLY A 190 -42.68 2.75 -16.08
N LYS A 191 -43.26 1.97 -15.25
CA LYS A 191 -44.53 1.32 -15.45
C LYS A 191 -45.65 2.32 -15.74
N SER A 192 -46.27 2.22 -16.90
CA SER A 192 -47.58 2.86 -17.06
C SER A 192 -48.52 2.23 -16.04
N LYS A 193 -49.15 3.05 -15.21
CA LYS A 193 -50.27 2.60 -14.37
C LYS A 193 -51.43 2.28 -15.32
N GLY A 194 -51.51 1.02 -15.69
CA GLY A 194 -52.75 0.52 -16.27
C GLY A 194 -53.87 0.65 -15.27
N LYS A 195 -54.93 1.21 -15.67
CA LYS A 195 -56.23 1.05 -15.04
C LYS A 195 -56.74 -0.33 -15.36
#